data_4a0a89a498ee293dc7a5306c8c8472e1
#
_entry.id   4a0a89a498ee293dc7a5306c8c8472e1
#
_cell.length_a   1.000
_cell.length_b   1.000
_cell.length_c   1.000
_cell.angle_alpha   90.00
_cell.angle_beta   90.00
_cell.angle_gamma   90.00
#
_symmetry.space_group_name_H-M   'P 1'
#
loop_
_entity.id
_entity.type
_entity.pdbx_description
1 polymer ?
#
loop_
_entity_poly.entity_id
_entity_poly.type
_entity_poly.pdbx_seq_one_letter_code
_entity_poly.pdbx_strand_id
1 'polypeptide(L)'
;MYTEEPNQEGERRITVNRNGQTDIVAVAHKTPPGLNKDTYSFHLLSKILADGKSSRLQKALIDPGLATSLFMYDFPFKDNGLFISYAFLNPGENHKNIEEIILNTYKEIIDNGISDDELQRAKAQTKASVAFSRDGSYAVASAINEALAIGDWTFYTTFIKKINSVTKNDIKSVANKYLIDNKKTTGWFVSNNNETN
;
A
#
# COMPACT_ATOMS: atom_id res chain seq x y z
N MET A 1 -10.77 16.36 -24.07
CA MET A 1 -9.68 15.55 -24.61
C MET A 1 -9.24 14.65 -23.44
N TYR A 2 -9.40 13.35 -23.52
CA TYR A 2 -8.99 12.43 -22.47
C TYR A 2 -7.56 11.98 -22.79
N THR A 3 -6.61 12.28 -21.93
CA THR A 3 -5.21 11.90 -22.12
C THR A 3 -4.94 10.68 -21.25
N GLU A 4 -4.68 9.54 -21.85
CA GLU A 4 -4.29 8.33 -21.13
C GLU A 4 -2.82 8.41 -20.71
N GLU A 5 -2.52 8.06 -19.44
CA GLU A 5 -1.15 8.07 -18.97
C GLU A 5 -0.35 6.94 -19.63
N PRO A 6 0.83 7.22 -20.23
CA PRO A 6 1.64 6.19 -20.88
C PRO A 6 2.12 5.14 -19.87
N ASN A 7 2.33 3.93 -20.34
CA ASN A 7 2.89 2.87 -19.51
C ASN A 7 4.29 3.26 -18.99
N GLN A 8 4.56 2.89 -17.75
CA GLN A 8 5.90 3.03 -17.19
C GLN A 8 6.76 1.87 -17.71
N GLU A 9 7.90 2.18 -18.34
CA GLU A 9 8.78 1.19 -18.97
C GLU A 9 10.02 0.84 -18.12
N GLY A 10 10.19 1.50 -16.97
CA GLY A 10 11.32 1.24 -16.08
C GLY A 10 11.11 1.82 -14.68
N GLU A 11 11.98 1.43 -13.76
CA GLU A 11 12.02 1.98 -12.41
C GLU A 11 12.29 3.50 -12.45
N ARG A 12 11.61 4.22 -11.56
CA ARG A 12 11.87 5.65 -11.33
C ARG A 12 12.40 5.84 -9.91
N ARG A 13 13.39 6.73 -9.76
CA ARG A 13 13.99 7.07 -8.46
C ARG A 13 14.02 8.56 -8.24
N ILE A 14 13.70 9.00 -7.03
CA ILE A 14 13.70 10.38 -6.62
C ILE A 14 14.36 10.47 -5.25
N THR A 15 15.31 11.38 -5.08
CA THR A 15 15.86 11.74 -3.78
C THR A 15 15.55 13.20 -3.49
N VAL A 16 14.93 13.47 -2.36
CA VAL A 16 14.57 14.81 -1.89
C VAL A 16 15.39 15.12 -0.65
N ASN A 17 16.32 16.07 -0.76
CA ASN A 17 17.11 16.56 0.37
C ASN A 17 16.50 17.87 0.86
N ARG A 18 15.95 17.89 2.07
CA ARG A 18 15.34 19.07 2.69
C ARG A 18 15.49 19.02 4.21
N ASN A 19 15.34 20.19 4.85
CA ASN A 19 15.26 20.24 6.29
C ASN A 19 14.02 19.44 6.76
N GLY A 20 14.24 18.54 7.69
CA GLY A 20 13.22 17.65 8.21
C GLY A 20 13.71 16.97 9.49
N GLN A 21 12.79 16.31 10.19
CA GLN A 21 13.11 15.64 11.45
C GLN A 21 13.34 14.13 11.27
N THR A 22 12.88 13.57 10.16
CA THR A 22 12.86 12.11 9.98
C THR A 22 13.10 11.76 8.52
N ASP A 23 13.95 10.81 8.29
CA ASP A 23 14.20 10.23 6.98
C ASP A 23 13.04 9.32 6.56
N ILE A 24 12.73 9.26 5.26
CA ILE A 24 11.61 8.47 4.75
C ILE A 24 12.06 7.68 3.52
N VAL A 25 11.66 6.42 3.48
CA VAL A 25 11.67 5.61 2.27
C VAL A 25 10.24 5.37 1.81
N ALA A 26 9.95 5.71 0.57
CA ALA A 26 8.67 5.44 -0.08
C ALA A 26 8.86 4.51 -1.28
N VAL A 27 8.06 3.46 -1.38
CA VAL A 27 8.04 2.56 -2.53
C VAL A 27 6.63 2.51 -3.08
N ALA A 28 6.44 2.99 -4.30
CA ALA A 28 5.15 3.07 -4.98
C ALA A 28 5.13 2.19 -6.23
N HIS A 29 4.00 1.52 -6.45
CA HIS A 29 3.72 0.77 -7.67
C HIS A 29 2.43 1.26 -8.30
N LYS A 30 2.42 1.37 -9.64
CA LYS A 30 1.19 1.66 -10.38
C LYS A 30 0.23 0.48 -10.31
N THR A 31 -1.03 0.76 -10.03
CA THR A 31 -2.12 -0.21 -9.97
C THR A 31 -3.15 0.06 -11.07
N PRO A 32 -4.03 -0.90 -11.38
CA PRO A 32 -5.08 -0.68 -12.35
C PRO A 32 -6.14 0.32 -11.85
N PRO A 33 -7.06 0.77 -12.72
CA PRO A 33 -8.23 1.56 -12.31
C PRO A 33 -9.01 0.91 -11.16
N GLY A 34 -9.56 1.71 -10.27
CA GLY A 34 -10.16 1.27 -9.02
C GLY A 34 -11.33 0.30 -9.14
N LEU A 35 -12.07 0.31 -10.25
CA LEU A 35 -13.12 -0.69 -10.53
C LEU A 35 -12.60 -2.05 -11.01
N ASN A 36 -11.29 -2.17 -11.23
CA ASN A 36 -10.69 -3.46 -11.60
C ASN A 36 -10.82 -4.47 -10.44
N LYS A 37 -11.03 -5.73 -10.79
CA LYS A 37 -11.14 -6.82 -9.80
C LYS A 37 -9.90 -6.96 -8.90
N ASP A 38 -8.72 -6.59 -9.41
CA ASP A 38 -7.45 -6.69 -8.71
C ASP A 38 -7.36 -5.71 -7.52
N THR A 39 -8.17 -4.65 -7.49
CA THR A 39 -8.23 -3.64 -6.42
C THR A 39 -8.52 -4.25 -5.04
N TYR A 40 -9.42 -5.23 -4.97
CA TYR A 40 -9.75 -5.89 -3.70
C TYR A 40 -8.57 -6.71 -3.16
N SER A 41 -7.74 -7.24 -4.04
CA SER A 41 -6.51 -7.95 -3.66
C SER A 41 -5.46 -6.98 -3.14
N PHE A 42 -5.31 -5.78 -3.72
CA PHE A 42 -4.43 -4.74 -3.19
C PHE A 42 -4.86 -4.29 -1.80
N HIS A 43 -6.15 -4.11 -1.58
CA HIS A 43 -6.66 -3.76 -0.26
C HIS A 43 -6.28 -4.79 0.81
N LEU A 44 -6.45 -6.08 0.53
CA LEU A 44 -6.03 -7.14 1.46
C LEU A 44 -4.50 -7.23 1.58
N LEU A 45 -3.78 -7.01 0.49
CA LEU A 45 -2.32 -7.02 0.49
C LEU A 45 -1.75 -5.90 1.38
N SER A 46 -2.33 -4.70 1.35
CA SER A 46 -1.93 -3.61 2.25
C SER A 46 -2.09 -4.00 3.73
N LYS A 47 -3.18 -4.68 4.08
CA LYS A 47 -3.42 -5.20 5.43
C LYS A 47 -2.39 -6.27 5.85
N ILE A 48 -2.09 -7.21 4.96
CA ILE A 48 -1.12 -8.28 5.22
C ILE A 48 0.29 -7.70 5.43
N LEU A 49 0.63 -6.68 4.64
CA LEU A 49 1.96 -6.08 4.68
C LEU A 49 2.17 -5.12 5.86
N ALA A 50 1.18 -4.30 6.22
CA ALA A 50 1.42 -3.18 7.14
C ALA A 50 0.39 -3.02 8.27
N ASP A 51 -0.75 -3.71 8.27
CA ASP A 51 -1.79 -3.48 9.29
C ASP A 51 -1.68 -4.43 10.48
N GLY A 52 -1.41 -3.84 11.65
CA GLY A 52 -1.29 -4.53 12.93
C GLY A 52 0.06 -5.20 13.17
N LYS A 53 0.31 -5.56 14.44
CA LYS A 53 1.60 -6.09 14.93
C LYS A 53 2.08 -7.38 14.25
N SER A 54 1.18 -8.15 13.66
CA SER A 54 1.52 -9.41 13.00
C SER A 54 1.76 -9.27 11.49
N SER A 55 1.66 -8.07 10.93
CA SER A 55 1.93 -7.80 9.52
C SER A 55 3.42 -7.95 9.18
N ARG A 56 3.73 -8.26 7.92
CA ARG A 56 5.09 -8.63 7.53
C ARG A 56 6.09 -7.49 7.70
N LEU A 57 5.76 -6.30 7.22
CA LEU A 57 6.66 -5.15 7.31
C LEU A 57 6.75 -4.59 8.74
N GLN A 58 5.70 -4.75 9.57
CA GLN A 58 5.78 -4.45 11.00
C GLN A 58 6.89 -5.26 11.65
N LYS A 59 6.90 -6.58 11.42
CA LYS A 59 7.93 -7.48 11.95
C LYS A 59 9.32 -7.24 11.37
N ALA A 60 9.38 -6.81 10.10
CA ALA A 60 10.66 -6.61 9.42
C ALA A 60 11.31 -5.24 9.70
N LEU A 61 10.52 -4.21 10.01
CA LEU A 61 11.01 -2.83 10.13
C LEU A 61 10.79 -2.22 11.52
N ILE A 62 9.62 -2.46 12.15
CA ILE A 62 9.26 -1.83 13.42
C ILE A 62 9.78 -2.63 14.61
N ASP A 63 9.53 -3.94 14.63
CA ASP A 63 9.97 -4.80 15.75
C ASP A 63 11.50 -4.77 15.96
N PRO A 64 12.36 -4.76 14.91
CA PRO A 64 13.80 -4.62 15.09
C PRO A 64 14.26 -3.17 15.31
N GLY A 65 13.37 -2.18 15.31
CA GLY A 65 13.69 -0.78 15.55
C GLY A 65 14.36 -0.07 14.37
N LEU A 66 14.17 -0.54 13.14
CA LEU A 66 14.71 0.10 11.93
C LEU A 66 13.86 1.28 11.47
N ALA A 67 12.56 1.26 11.75
CA ALA A 67 11.64 2.36 11.46
C ALA A 67 10.78 2.68 12.68
N THR A 68 10.40 3.95 12.82
CA THR A 68 9.51 4.45 13.87
C THR A 68 8.04 4.19 13.55
N SER A 69 7.70 4.27 12.27
CA SER A 69 6.34 4.05 11.78
C SER A 69 6.35 3.58 10.33
N LEU A 70 5.27 2.90 9.97
CA LEU A 70 5.06 2.35 8.65
C LEU A 70 3.61 2.61 8.23
N PHE A 71 3.43 3.10 7.02
CA PHE A 71 2.11 3.28 6.42
C PHE A 71 2.08 2.62 5.05
N MET A 72 0.94 2.06 4.71
CA MET A 72 0.69 1.51 3.39
C MET A 72 -0.70 1.91 2.92
N TYR A 73 -0.77 2.37 1.68
CA TYR A 73 -1.99 2.84 1.06
C TYR A 73 -2.21 2.16 -0.29
N ASP A 74 -3.43 1.75 -0.52
CA ASP A 74 -3.98 1.43 -1.82
C ASP A 74 -4.92 2.58 -2.23
N PHE A 75 -4.55 3.30 -3.28
CA PHE A 75 -5.34 4.41 -3.80
C PHE A 75 -6.06 3.98 -5.09
N PRO A 76 -7.31 3.51 -5.00
CA PRO A 76 -8.11 3.19 -6.16
C PRO A 76 -8.67 4.48 -6.77
N PHE A 77 -8.10 4.93 -7.87
CA PHE A 77 -8.62 6.07 -8.62
C PHE A 77 -9.50 5.60 -9.78
N LYS A 78 -10.22 6.54 -10.41
CA LYS A 78 -10.99 6.26 -11.63
C LYS A 78 -10.10 5.71 -12.75
N ASP A 79 -8.90 6.28 -12.87
CA ASP A 79 -7.83 5.82 -13.75
C ASP A 79 -6.85 4.91 -12.99
N ASN A 80 -5.60 4.81 -13.45
CA ASN A 80 -4.60 4.03 -12.75
C ASN A 80 -4.35 4.58 -11.34
N GLY A 81 -4.34 3.68 -10.37
CA GLY A 81 -4.09 4.00 -8.98
C GLY A 81 -2.63 3.80 -8.58
N LEU A 82 -2.40 3.86 -7.27
CA LEU A 82 -1.10 3.66 -6.64
C LEU A 82 -1.22 2.74 -5.43
N PHE A 83 -0.23 1.88 -5.28
CA PHE A 83 0.02 1.08 -4.08
C PHE A 83 1.35 1.53 -3.48
N ILE A 84 1.32 2.15 -2.31
CA ILE A 84 2.49 2.85 -1.75
C ILE A 84 2.75 2.39 -0.32
N SER A 85 4.02 2.09 0.00
CA SER A 85 4.53 1.98 1.36
C SER A 85 5.39 3.19 1.72
N TYR A 86 5.25 3.67 2.95
CA TYR A 86 6.09 4.69 3.56
C TYR A 86 6.68 4.16 4.86
N ALA A 87 7.99 4.12 4.95
CA ALA A 87 8.70 3.82 6.19
C ALA A 87 9.40 5.09 6.70
N PHE A 88 9.13 5.46 7.94
CA PHE A 88 9.79 6.55 8.64
C PHE A 88 10.94 5.96 9.44
N LEU A 89 12.15 6.32 9.10
CA LEU A 89 13.35 5.69 9.62
C LEU A 89 13.67 6.13 11.06
N ASN A 90 14.24 5.24 11.83
CA ASN A 90 14.93 5.64 13.05
C ASN A 90 16.22 6.43 12.72
N PRO A 91 16.66 7.34 13.60
CA PRO A 91 17.89 8.09 13.39
C PRO A 91 19.09 7.18 13.16
N GLY A 92 19.86 7.46 12.08
CA GLY A 92 21.06 6.71 11.72
C GLY A 92 20.81 5.49 10.81
N GLU A 93 19.57 5.18 10.51
CA GLU A 93 19.24 4.07 9.63
C GLU A 93 19.48 4.39 8.14
N ASN A 94 19.83 3.37 7.37
CA ASN A 94 20.20 3.51 5.97
C ASN A 94 19.00 3.30 5.03
N HIS A 95 18.69 4.29 4.22
CA HIS A 95 17.56 4.25 3.25
C HIS A 95 17.60 3.01 2.35
N LYS A 96 18.79 2.64 1.87
CA LYS A 96 18.95 1.49 0.97
C LYS A 96 18.58 0.19 1.67
N ASN A 97 19.01 0.01 2.92
CA ASN A 97 18.67 -1.17 3.71
C ASN A 97 17.16 -1.30 3.92
N ILE A 98 16.49 -0.18 4.26
CA ILE A 98 15.04 -0.18 4.45
C ILE A 98 14.30 -0.48 3.15
N GLU A 99 14.73 0.10 2.04
CA GLU A 99 14.17 -0.21 0.71
C GLU A 99 14.32 -1.70 0.38
N GLU A 100 15.51 -2.27 0.58
CA GLU A 100 15.78 -3.69 0.33
C GLU A 100 14.88 -4.61 1.17
N ILE A 101 14.64 -4.28 2.43
CA ILE A 101 13.73 -5.03 3.30
C ILE A 101 12.29 -4.98 2.76
N ILE A 102 11.81 -3.80 2.34
CA ILE A 102 10.48 -3.66 1.74
C ILE A 102 10.35 -4.51 0.49
N LEU A 103 11.32 -4.40 -0.42
CA LEU A 103 11.30 -5.12 -1.69
C LEU A 103 11.44 -6.64 -1.51
N ASN A 104 12.28 -7.08 -0.58
CA ASN A 104 12.40 -8.50 -0.23
C ASN A 104 11.10 -9.06 0.35
N THR A 105 10.40 -8.28 1.19
CA THR A 105 9.09 -8.68 1.72
C THR A 105 8.05 -8.83 0.59
N TYR A 106 8.08 -7.96 -0.41
CA TYR A 106 7.22 -8.11 -1.60
C TYR A 106 7.61 -9.35 -2.41
N LYS A 107 8.91 -9.57 -2.60
CA LYS A 107 9.44 -10.74 -3.30
C LYS A 107 9.04 -12.04 -2.62
N GLU A 108 9.04 -12.12 -1.31
CA GLU A 108 8.54 -13.29 -0.57
C GLU A 108 7.07 -13.61 -0.90
N ILE A 109 6.21 -12.59 -1.05
CA ILE A 109 4.82 -12.80 -1.45
C ILE A 109 4.73 -13.28 -2.90
N ILE A 110 5.56 -12.73 -3.78
CA ILE A 110 5.65 -13.15 -5.18
C ILE A 110 6.06 -14.63 -5.28
N ASP A 111 7.11 -15.02 -4.58
CA ASP A 111 7.68 -16.36 -4.68
C ASP A 111 6.81 -17.39 -3.94
N ASN A 112 6.46 -17.11 -2.69
CA ASN A 112 5.85 -18.06 -1.76
C ASN A 112 4.35 -17.86 -1.55
N GLY A 113 3.79 -16.68 -1.91
CA GLY A 113 2.41 -16.31 -1.62
C GLY A 113 2.20 -15.94 -0.15
N ILE A 114 0.96 -16.11 0.31
CA ILE A 114 0.52 -15.82 1.68
C ILE A 114 -0.10 -17.05 2.33
N SER A 115 -0.13 -17.09 3.66
CA SER A 115 -0.80 -18.15 4.42
C SER A 115 -2.33 -17.93 4.48
N ASP A 116 -3.06 -18.98 4.86
CA ASP A 116 -4.51 -18.88 5.10
C ASP A 116 -4.82 -17.95 6.26
N ASP A 117 -4.00 -17.98 7.32
CA ASP A 117 -4.17 -17.13 8.50
C ASP A 117 -3.99 -15.64 8.15
N GLU A 118 -3.00 -15.31 7.31
CA GLU A 118 -2.81 -13.92 6.83
C GLU A 118 -4.02 -13.44 6.05
N LEU A 119 -4.56 -14.26 5.15
CA LEU A 119 -5.75 -13.91 4.36
C LEU A 119 -6.98 -13.72 5.26
N GLN A 120 -7.25 -14.66 6.17
CA GLN A 120 -8.42 -14.58 7.06
C GLN A 120 -8.32 -13.39 8.01
N ARG A 121 -7.15 -13.10 8.56
CA ARG A 121 -6.90 -11.91 9.38
C ARG A 121 -7.16 -10.62 8.60
N ALA A 122 -6.61 -10.48 7.40
CA ALA A 122 -6.81 -9.29 6.58
C ALA A 122 -8.29 -9.08 6.22
N LYS A 123 -9.04 -10.16 5.91
CA LYS A 123 -10.48 -10.10 5.66
C LYS A 123 -11.25 -9.67 6.92
N ALA A 124 -10.91 -10.20 8.08
CA ALA A 124 -11.55 -9.86 9.34
C ALA A 124 -11.30 -8.38 9.72
N GLN A 125 -10.05 -7.90 9.59
CA GLN A 125 -9.69 -6.51 9.82
C GLN A 125 -10.44 -5.57 8.87
N THR A 126 -10.51 -5.91 7.57
CA THR A 126 -11.27 -5.12 6.58
C THR A 126 -12.75 -5.04 6.93
N LYS A 127 -13.38 -6.16 7.32
CA LYS A 127 -14.79 -6.16 7.76
C LYS A 127 -15.01 -5.27 8.97
N ALA A 128 -14.15 -5.37 9.97
CA ALA A 128 -14.22 -4.56 11.17
C ALA A 128 -14.07 -3.06 10.83
N SER A 129 -13.05 -2.68 10.05
CA SER A 129 -12.83 -1.29 9.62
C SER A 129 -14.03 -0.72 8.86
N VAL A 130 -14.62 -1.49 7.93
CA VAL A 130 -15.82 -1.06 7.17
C VAL A 130 -17.04 -0.93 8.08
N ALA A 131 -17.21 -1.82 9.08
CA ALA A 131 -18.31 -1.70 10.03
C ALA A 131 -18.19 -0.43 10.87
N PHE A 132 -16.99 -0.10 11.38
CA PHE A 132 -16.73 1.11 12.14
C PHE A 132 -16.82 2.40 11.30
N SER A 133 -16.40 2.34 10.02
CA SER A 133 -16.46 3.51 9.12
C SER A 133 -17.88 3.91 8.68
N ARG A 134 -18.89 3.12 9.03
CA ARG A 134 -20.31 3.39 8.70
C ARG A 134 -21.09 4.09 9.82
N ASP A 135 -20.38 4.59 10.81
CA ASP A 135 -21.02 5.31 11.92
C ASP A 135 -21.38 6.74 11.53
N GLY A 136 -22.67 6.99 11.42
CA GLY A 136 -23.26 8.29 11.08
C GLY A 136 -23.42 8.55 9.57
N SER A 137 -24.37 9.45 9.26
CA SER A 137 -24.76 9.80 7.88
C SER A 137 -23.62 10.43 7.08
N TYR A 138 -22.76 11.23 7.72
CA TYR A 138 -21.62 11.85 7.07
C TYR A 138 -20.60 10.80 6.57
N ALA A 139 -20.28 9.83 7.41
CA ALA A 139 -19.33 8.75 7.05
C ALA A 139 -19.86 7.91 5.87
N VAL A 140 -21.15 7.59 5.87
CA VAL A 140 -21.80 6.88 4.76
C VAL A 140 -21.78 7.72 3.49
N ALA A 141 -22.13 9.00 3.57
CA ALA A 141 -22.12 9.90 2.41
C ALA A 141 -20.70 10.06 1.82
N SER A 142 -19.69 10.22 2.67
CA SER A 142 -18.28 10.28 2.26
C SER A 142 -17.85 9.02 1.52
N ALA A 143 -18.13 7.84 2.07
CA ALA A 143 -17.77 6.58 1.44
C ALA A 143 -18.49 6.34 0.10
N ILE A 144 -19.73 6.79 -0.04
CA ILE A 144 -20.46 6.75 -1.33
C ILE A 144 -19.83 7.73 -2.33
N ASN A 145 -19.45 8.93 -1.89
CA ASN A 145 -18.78 9.91 -2.76
C ASN A 145 -17.41 9.40 -3.23
N GLU A 146 -16.64 8.74 -2.37
CA GLU A 146 -15.38 8.07 -2.76
C GLU A 146 -15.65 7.00 -3.82
N ALA A 147 -16.68 6.17 -3.64
CA ALA A 147 -17.05 5.16 -4.63
C ALA A 147 -17.48 5.76 -5.97
N LEU A 148 -18.20 6.88 -5.95
CA LEU A 148 -18.58 7.65 -7.16
C LEU A 148 -17.33 8.24 -7.85
N ALA A 149 -16.36 8.72 -7.09
CA ALA A 149 -15.11 9.25 -7.62
C ALA A 149 -14.27 8.15 -8.31
N ILE A 150 -14.34 6.92 -7.83
CA ILE A 150 -13.75 5.74 -8.47
C ILE A 150 -14.47 5.40 -9.79
N GLY A 151 -15.78 5.73 -9.89
CA GLY A 151 -16.59 5.58 -11.10
C GLY A 151 -17.92 4.85 -10.94
N ASP A 152 -18.18 4.20 -9.80
CA ASP A 152 -19.43 3.47 -9.55
C ASP A 152 -19.75 3.39 -8.05
N TRP A 153 -20.88 3.98 -7.63
CA TRP A 153 -21.33 3.93 -6.24
C TRP A 153 -21.57 2.50 -5.71
N THR A 154 -21.85 1.54 -6.59
CA THR A 154 -22.04 0.14 -6.20
C THR A 154 -20.76 -0.50 -5.65
N PHE A 155 -19.60 0.11 -5.88
CA PHE A 155 -18.34 -0.26 -5.23
C PHE A 155 -18.52 -0.27 -3.70
N TYR A 156 -19.16 0.75 -3.12
CA TYR A 156 -19.45 0.82 -1.70
C TYR A 156 -20.30 -0.37 -1.19
N THR A 157 -21.36 -0.72 -1.90
CA THR A 157 -22.30 -1.76 -1.45
C THR A 157 -21.80 -3.17 -1.68
N THR A 158 -20.97 -3.38 -2.68
CA THR A 158 -20.44 -4.70 -3.06
C THR A 158 -19.08 -5.01 -2.48
N PHE A 159 -18.38 -4.02 -1.90
CA PHE A 159 -16.99 -4.10 -1.45
C PHE A 159 -16.72 -5.33 -0.57
N ILE A 160 -17.47 -5.51 0.52
CA ILE A 160 -17.27 -6.64 1.45
C ILE A 160 -17.53 -8.00 0.76
N LYS A 161 -18.53 -8.08 -0.13
CA LYS A 161 -18.77 -9.31 -0.90
C LYS A 161 -17.56 -9.65 -1.78
N LYS A 162 -16.98 -8.66 -2.43
CA LYS A 162 -15.79 -8.81 -3.27
C LYS A 162 -14.54 -9.14 -2.46
N ILE A 163 -14.31 -8.48 -1.33
CA ILE A 163 -13.24 -8.80 -0.37
C ILE A 163 -13.32 -10.27 0.07
N ASN A 164 -14.52 -10.77 0.40
CA ASN A 164 -14.69 -12.15 0.81
C ASN A 164 -14.35 -13.18 -0.28
N SER A 165 -14.54 -12.85 -1.56
CA SER A 165 -14.25 -13.73 -2.67
C SER A 165 -12.77 -13.80 -3.07
N VAL A 166 -11.93 -12.89 -2.57
CA VAL A 166 -10.48 -12.91 -2.86
C VAL A 166 -9.83 -14.18 -2.30
N THR A 167 -9.00 -14.80 -3.09
CA THR A 167 -8.23 -16.01 -2.75
C THR A 167 -6.73 -15.70 -2.56
N LYS A 168 -5.97 -16.64 -2.01
CA LYS A 168 -4.51 -16.54 -1.94
C LYS A 168 -3.87 -16.41 -3.32
N ASN A 169 -4.43 -17.11 -4.29
CA ASN A 169 -3.95 -17.06 -5.67
C ASN A 169 -4.17 -15.68 -6.30
N ASP A 170 -5.27 -14.99 -5.98
CA ASP A 170 -5.51 -13.63 -6.43
C ASP A 170 -4.46 -12.67 -5.86
N ILE A 171 -4.13 -12.78 -4.56
CA ILE A 171 -3.07 -11.97 -3.93
C ILE A 171 -1.72 -12.23 -4.59
N LYS A 172 -1.34 -13.50 -4.78
CA LYS A 172 -0.08 -13.85 -5.44
C LYS A 172 -0.05 -13.37 -6.89
N SER A 173 -1.15 -13.50 -7.62
CA SER A 173 -1.29 -13.03 -9.01
C SER A 173 -1.09 -11.52 -9.11
N VAL A 174 -1.71 -10.75 -8.21
CA VAL A 174 -1.58 -9.29 -8.15
C VAL A 174 -0.14 -8.88 -7.81
N ALA A 175 0.49 -9.52 -6.82
CA ALA A 175 1.88 -9.26 -6.49
C ALA A 175 2.81 -9.50 -7.69
N ASN A 176 2.68 -10.63 -8.37
CA ASN A 176 3.46 -10.95 -9.57
C ASN A 176 3.25 -9.97 -10.74
N LYS A 177 2.03 -9.47 -10.91
CA LYS A 177 1.67 -8.62 -12.06
C LYS A 177 2.08 -7.16 -11.87
N TYR A 178 2.08 -6.68 -10.62
CA TYR A 178 2.17 -5.25 -10.36
C TYR A 178 3.37 -4.84 -9.49
N LEU A 179 3.83 -5.69 -8.56
CA LEU A 179 4.99 -5.36 -7.70
C LEU A 179 6.31 -5.69 -8.41
N ILE A 180 6.47 -5.15 -9.60
CA ILE A 180 7.62 -5.36 -10.49
C ILE A 180 8.35 -4.05 -10.75
N ASP A 181 9.63 -4.13 -11.09
CA ASP A 181 10.49 -2.96 -11.28
C ASP A 181 9.97 -1.98 -12.32
N ASN A 182 9.40 -2.47 -13.43
CA ASN A 182 8.86 -1.61 -14.49
C ASN A 182 7.66 -0.74 -14.05
N LYS A 183 7.08 -1.02 -12.88
CA LYS A 183 5.95 -0.26 -12.32
C LYS A 183 6.30 0.45 -11.02
N LYS A 184 7.56 0.35 -10.59
CA LYS A 184 8.06 0.86 -9.32
C LYS A 184 8.59 2.29 -9.46
N THR A 185 8.26 3.10 -8.46
CA THR A 185 8.89 4.40 -8.19
C THR A 185 9.36 4.39 -6.75
N THR A 186 10.66 4.59 -6.52
CA THR A 186 11.24 4.71 -5.19
C THR A 186 11.57 6.17 -4.89
N GLY A 187 11.15 6.66 -3.74
CA GLY A 187 11.45 7.99 -3.23
C GLY A 187 12.18 7.91 -1.90
N TRP A 188 13.28 8.64 -1.78
CA TRP A 188 13.98 8.85 -0.52
C TRP A 188 13.84 10.31 -0.12
N PHE A 189 13.36 10.57 1.08
CA PHE A 189 13.47 11.85 1.73
C PHE A 189 14.64 11.77 2.71
N VAL A 190 15.67 12.57 2.45
CA VAL A 190 16.87 12.68 3.28
C VAL A 190 16.76 13.98 4.06
N SER A 191 16.61 13.87 5.37
CA SER A 191 16.51 15.02 6.25
C SER A 191 17.89 15.64 6.43
N ASN A 192 18.03 16.90 6.04
CA ASN A 192 19.19 17.69 6.42
C ASN A 192 18.94 18.20 7.84
N ASN A 193 19.52 17.55 8.83
CA ASN A 193 19.60 18.13 10.17
C ASN A 193 20.58 19.31 10.08
N ASN A 194 20.06 20.52 9.88
CA ASN A 194 20.81 21.67 10.27
C ASN A 194 20.88 21.63 11.81
N GLU A 195 21.98 21.13 12.35
CA GLU A 195 22.36 21.45 13.71
C GLU A 195 22.38 22.98 13.77
N THR A 196 21.29 23.54 14.28
CA THR A 196 21.27 24.93 14.76
C THR A 196 22.14 24.95 15.99
N ASN A 197 23.42 25.29 15.78
CA ASN A 197 24.30 25.80 16.83
C ASN A 197 23.75 27.12 17.38
#